data_4e47649c2bf57e7b7648ece42de31246
#
_entry.id   4e47649c2bf57e7b7648ece42de31246
#
_cell.length_a   1.000
_cell.length_b   1.000
_cell.length_c   1.000
_cell.angle_alpha   90.00
_cell.angle_beta   90.00
_cell.angle_gamma   90.00
#
_symmetry.space_group_name_H-M   'P 1'
#
loop_
_entity.id
_entity.type
_entity.pdbx_description
1 polymer ?
#
loop_
_entity_poly.entity_id
_entity_poly.type
_entity_poly.pdbx_seq_one_letter_code
_entity_poly.pdbx_strand_id
1 'polypeptide(L)'
;MKALVYEGVETLVVRDVPMAASQPGEQLIRIRASGICGSDMHAYLGHDNRRPAPLILGHEAAGMIEDGPHAGRRVTINPLVTCGSCTACASGRENLCASRQIISMPPREGAFAQFVAMPERNLVTVPEAVPLEKAALAEPLAVSWHAARLALEALHPSTERRALVIGGGAIGLAAALALRAMGVAEVTIQEPNEARRAFLTDRCGQKAVAEFQGMVPLVVDAVGYAATRAAASAIAAPGGVIAHVGLGEDTGGMNIRRMTLQEITFIGTYTYTAQDFRDTAQAIFDGRLGPLDWPELRPLSDGAAAFRDLRSGAVAAPKIILDPWA
;
A
#
# COMPACT_ATOMS: atom_id res chain seq x y z
N MET A 1 5.11 10.49 24.49
CA MET A 1 4.29 9.44 23.87
C MET A 1 5.09 8.19 23.62
N LYS A 2 4.47 7.01 23.57
CA LYS A 2 5.17 5.80 23.16
C LYS A 2 5.27 5.70 21.64
N ALA A 3 6.43 5.24 21.16
CA ALA A 3 6.69 4.98 19.75
C ALA A 3 7.62 3.77 19.57
N LEU A 4 7.47 3.06 18.47
CA LEU A 4 8.39 2.03 18.00
C LEU A 4 9.42 2.71 17.10
N VAL A 5 10.63 2.90 17.63
CA VAL A 5 11.71 3.64 16.99
C VAL A 5 12.64 2.68 16.26
N TYR A 6 12.89 2.96 15.00
CA TYR A 6 13.97 2.34 14.22
C TYR A 6 15.31 2.99 14.61
N GLU A 7 16.20 2.22 15.22
CA GLU A 7 17.48 2.68 15.74
C GLU A 7 18.68 2.26 14.91
N GLY A 8 18.44 1.47 13.88
CA GLY A 8 19.47 0.95 13.00
C GLY A 8 19.02 -0.38 12.39
N VAL A 9 19.89 -0.94 11.55
CA VAL A 9 19.61 -2.19 10.84
C VAL A 9 19.13 -3.27 11.81
N GLU A 10 17.97 -3.85 11.52
CA GLU A 10 17.30 -4.90 12.28
C GLU A 10 17.00 -4.53 13.75
N THR A 11 16.98 -3.23 14.09
CA THR A 11 16.78 -2.77 15.46
C THR A 11 15.59 -1.83 15.56
N LEU A 12 14.52 -2.33 16.20
CA LEU A 12 13.31 -1.58 16.54
C LEU A 12 13.06 -1.68 18.04
N VAL A 13 12.85 -0.53 18.70
CA VAL A 13 12.66 -0.45 20.16
C VAL A 13 11.49 0.46 20.50
N VAL A 14 10.61 0.01 21.40
CA VAL A 14 9.56 0.88 21.95
C VAL A 14 10.19 1.83 22.97
N ARG A 15 9.97 3.13 22.78
CA ARG A 15 10.50 4.19 23.65
C ARG A 15 9.45 5.22 24.00
N ASP A 16 9.68 5.92 25.09
CA ASP A 16 9.02 7.18 25.37
C ASP A 16 9.79 8.30 24.62
N VAL A 17 9.08 9.00 23.75
CA VAL A 17 9.59 10.09 22.91
C VAL A 17 8.78 11.37 23.17
N PRO A 18 9.27 12.56 22.80
CA PRO A 18 8.47 13.79 22.85
C PRO A 18 7.15 13.64 22.08
N MET A 19 6.12 14.37 22.53
CA MET A 19 4.85 14.43 21.80
C MET A 19 5.07 14.97 20.39
N ALA A 20 4.36 14.41 19.41
CA ALA A 20 4.33 14.98 18.07
C ALA A 20 3.81 16.41 18.09
N ALA A 21 4.52 17.33 17.45
CA ALA A 21 4.15 18.74 17.40
C ALA A 21 3.49 19.07 16.06
N SER A 22 2.24 19.56 16.11
CA SER A 22 1.53 20.03 14.92
C SER A 22 1.99 21.44 14.52
N GLN A 23 2.14 21.66 13.22
CA GLN A 23 2.37 22.97 12.64
C GLN A 23 1.04 23.66 12.32
N PRO A 24 0.99 24.98 12.06
CA PRO A 24 -0.22 25.65 11.61
C PRO A 24 -0.85 24.95 10.39
N GLY A 25 -2.13 24.59 10.49
CA GLY A 25 -2.86 23.84 9.47
C GLY A 25 -2.71 22.32 9.55
N GLU A 26 -2.00 21.81 10.57
CA GLU A 26 -1.93 20.39 10.88
C GLU A 26 -2.82 20.04 12.07
N GLN A 27 -3.27 18.80 12.11
CA GLN A 27 -4.00 18.19 13.20
C GLN A 27 -3.10 17.18 13.91
N LEU A 28 -3.21 17.09 15.22
CA LEU A 28 -2.62 16.01 16.01
C LEU A 28 -3.59 14.82 15.99
N ILE A 29 -3.12 13.66 15.55
CA ILE A 29 -3.95 12.46 15.41
C ILE A 29 -3.48 11.42 16.42
N ARG A 30 -4.39 10.96 17.27
CA ARG A 30 -4.23 9.77 18.12
C ARG A 30 -4.38 8.54 17.24
N ILE A 31 -3.28 7.86 16.96
CA ILE A 31 -3.26 6.67 16.12
C ILE A 31 -3.90 5.49 16.84
N ARG A 32 -4.76 4.75 16.15
CA ARG A 32 -5.41 3.54 16.65
C ARG A 32 -5.01 2.29 15.85
N ALA A 33 -4.54 2.49 14.64
CA ALA A 33 -4.11 1.43 13.75
C ALA A 33 -3.00 1.94 12.83
N SER A 34 -1.87 1.21 12.73
CA SER A 34 -0.80 1.52 11.80
C SER A 34 -0.24 0.25 11.17
N GLY A 35 -0.38 0.12 9.84
CA GLY A 35 0.05 -1.05 9.07
C GLY A 35 1.55 -1.08 8.82
N ILE A 36 2.14 -2.28 8.82
CA ILE A 36 3.54 -2.49 8.40
C ILE A 36 3.58 -2.67 6.88
N CYS A 37 4.33 -1.81 6.20
CA CYS A 37 4.57 -1.85 4.77
C CYS A 37 5.88 -2.56 4.41
N GLY A 38 5.96 -3.11 3.19
CA GLY A 38 7.22 -3.62 2.64
C GLY A 38 8.34 -2.58 2.62
N SER A 39 8.01 -1.29 2.44
CA SER A 39 9.00 -0.21 2.49
C SER A 39 9.53 0.07 3.91
N ASP A 40 8.76 -0.20 4.96
CA ASP A 40 9.26 -0.18 6.35
C ASP A 40 10.23 -1.33 6.58
N MET A 41 9.96 -2.51 5.97
CA MET A 41 10.88 -3.64 5.98
C MET A 41 12.19 -3.32 5.26
N HIS A 42 12.17 -2.62 4.12
CA HIS A 42 13.38 -2.15 3.45
C HIS A 42 14.23 -1.23 4.34
N ALA A 43 13.59 -0.31 5.07
CA ALA A 43 14.28 0.54 6.05
C ALA A 43 14.88 -0.31 7.19
N TYR A 44 14.08 -1.20 7.78
CA TYR A 44 14.51 -2.11 8.84
C TYR A 44 15.74 -2.93 8.46
N LEU A 45 15.83 -3.38 7.21
CA LEU A 45 16.96 -4.14 6.67
C LEU A 45 18.15 -3.26 6.23
N GLY A 46 18.06 -1.93 6.35
CA GLY A 46 19.12 -1.00 5.93
C GLY A 46 19.21 -0.78 4.43
N HIS A 47 18.18 -1.11 3.67
CA HIS A 47 18.14 -0.99 2.20
C HIS A 47 17.49 0.32 1.71
N ASP A 48 17.08 1.23 2.60
CA ASP A 48 16.47 2.51 2.24
C ASP A 48 17.21 3.69 2.88
N ASN A 49 18.14 4.29 2.16
CA ASN A 49 18.91 5.46 2.61
C ASN A 49 18.06 6.72 2.86
N ARG A 50 16.78 6.74 2.43
CA ARG A 50 15.86 7.85 2.71
C ARG A 50 15.29 7.79 4.13
N ARG A 51 15.48 6.68 4.83
CA ARG A 51 15.01 6.43 6.20
C ARG A 51 16.19 6.16 7.15
N PRO A 52 17.06 7.17 7.39
CA PRO A 52 18.17 7.01 8.33
C PRO A 52 17.66 6.85 9.76
N ALA A 53 18.34 6.03 10.56
CA ALA A 53 18.08 5.92 11.98
C ALA A 53 18.71 7.11 12.76
N PRO A 54 18.10 7.55 13.90
CA PRO A 54 16.84 7.07 14.44
C PRO A 54 15.63 7.68 13.73
N LEU A 55 14.52 6.91 13.61
CA LEU A 55 13.30 7.34 12.94
C LEU A 55 12.10 6.52 13.42
N ILE A 56 10.94 7.14 13.58
CA ILE A 56 9.68 6.41 13.73
C ILE A 56 9.19 6.04 12.32
N LEU A 57 9.02 4.74 12.06
CA LEU A 57 8.49 4.24 10.79
C LEU A 57 6.94 4.20 10.81
N GLY A 58 6.34 3.66 9.73
CA GLY A 58 4.89 3.51 9.59
C GLY A 58 4.23 4.69 8.88
N HIS A 59 3.41 4.37 7.86
CA HIS A 59 2.73 5.37 7.03
C HIS A 59 1.34 4.94 6.56
N GLU A 60 0.88 3.78 6.99
CA GLU A 60 -0.46 3.25 6.71
C GLU A 60 -1.30 3.38 7.98
N ALA A 61 -2.00 4.51 8.21
CA ALA A 61 -2.55 4.78 9.53
C ALA A 61 -3.97 5.34 9.53
N ALA A 62 -4.69 5.01 10.62
CA ALA A 62 -5.97 5.60 10.97
C ALA A 62 -6.06 5.88 12.49
N GLY A 63 -6.86 6.87 12.84
CA GLY A 63 -6.99 7.28 14.23
C GLY A 63 -8.08 8.30 14.44
N MET A 64 -7.92 9.13 15.46
CA MET A 64 -8.86 10.19 15.82
C MET A 64 -8.11 11.50 16.05
N ILE A 65 -8.66 12.62 15.60
CA ILE A 65 -8.11 13.94 15.90
C ILE A 65 -8.17 14.15 17.42
N GLU A 66 -7.02 14.50 18.01
CA GLU A 66 -6.87 14.55 19.47
C GLU A 66 -7.47 15.81 20.08
N ASP A 67 -7.28 16.95 19.45
CA ASP A 67 -7.63 18.27 19.98
C ASP A 67 -8.20 19.23 18.94
N GLY A 68 -8.50 20.47 19.35
CA GLY A 68 -9.02 21.51 18.48
C GLY A 68 -10.49 21.33 18.07
N PRO A 69 -10.96 22.11 17.06
CA PRO A 69 -12.37 22.15 16.67
C PRO A 69 -12.88 20.84 16.04
N HIS A 70 -11.99 19.94 15.67
CA HIS A 70 -12.30 18.66 15.06
C HIS A 70 -11.97 17.47 15.97
N ALA A 71 -11.74 17.69 17.27
CA ALA A 71 -11.45 16.67 18.25
C ALA A 71 -12.48 15.53 18.21
N GLY A 72 -12.01 14.29 18.29
CA GLY A 72 -12.85 13.09 18.22
C GLY A 72 -13.21 12.64 16.79
N ARG A 73 -12.99 13.44 15.75
CA ARG A 73 -13.23 13.03 14.36
C ARG A 73 -12.32 11.86 14.00
N ARG A 74 -12.91 10.77 13.55
CA ARG A 74 -12.23 9.58 13.07
C ARG A 74 -11.69 9.82 11.67
N VAL A 75 -10.43 9.47 11.42
CA VAL A 75 -9.76 9.76 10.16
C VAL A 75 -8.85 8.61 9.72
N THR A 76 -8.72 8.43 8.39
CA THR A 76 -7.60 7.73 7.77
C THR A 76 -6.67 8.74 7.11
N ILE A 77 -5.39 8.43 7.08
CA ILE A 77 -4.32 9.37 6.77
C ILE A 77 -3.75 9.08 5.38
N ASN A 78 -3.81 10.06 4.48
CA ASN A 78 -2.95 10.08 3.31
C ASN A 78 -1.55 10.57 3.75
N PRO A 79 -0.53 9.69 3.80
CA PRO A 79 0.81 10.03 4.31
C PRO A 79 1.58 11.00 3.41
N LEU A 80 1.12 11.23 2.17
CA LEU A 80 1.83 12.00 1.15
C LEU A 80 1.49 13.50 1.25
N VAL A 81 2.39 14.27 1.85
CA VAL A 81 2.27 15.74 1.97
C VAL A 81 2.96 16.39 0.78
N THR A 82 2.19 17.08 -0.05
CA THR A 82 2.66 17.67 -1.32
C THR A 82 2.65 19.21 -1.26
N CYS A 83 3.38 19.88 -2.16
CA CYS A 83 3.45 21.36 -2.13
C CYS A 83 2.15 22.05 -2.56
N GLY A 84 1.29 21.37 -3.33
CA GLY A 84 0.01 21.92 -3.81
C GLY A 84 0.11 22.91 -4.98
N SER A 85 1.31 23.32 -5.40
CA SER A 85 1.47 24.42 -6.37
C SER A 85 2.32 24.08 -7.61
N CYS A 86 3.11 23.00 -7.61
CA CYS A 86 3.88 22.63 -8.78
C CYS A 86 3.00 22.04 -9.89
N THR A 87 3.54 21.91 -11.10
CA THR A 87 2.81 21.38 -12.27
C THR A 87 2.16 20.03 -11.98
N ALA A 88 2.87 19.13 -11.30
CA ALA A 88 2.31 17.82 -10.93
C ALA A 88 1.08 17.98 -10.01
N CYS A 89 1.18 18.82 -8.98
CA CYS A 89 0.05 19.08 -8.07
C CYS A 89 -1.13 19.75 -8.81
N ALA A 90 -0.85 20.75 -9.64
CA ALA A 90 -1.89 21.47 -10.38
C ALA A 90 -2.61 20.61 -11.43
N SER A 91 -1.96 19.53 -11.90
CA SER A 91 -2.53 18.57 -12.86
C SER A 91 -3.18 17.33 -12.20
N GLY A 92 -3.33 17.30 -10.88
CA GLY A 92 -3.90 16.14 -10.17
C GLY A 92 -2.99 14.91 -10.14
N ARG A 93 -1.67 15.12 -10.26
CA ARG A 93 -0.63 14.09 -10.19
C ARG A 93 0.32 14.34 -9.03
N GLU A 94 -0.25 14.65 -7.87
CA GLU A 94 0.47 15.07 -6.66
C GLU A 94 1.49 14.04 -6.18
N ASN A 95 1.25 12.78 -6.44
CA ASN A 95 2.20 11.69 -6.18
C ASN A 95 3.57 11.91 -6.85
N LEU A 96 3.62 12.68 -7.94
CA LEU A 96 4.83 13.05 -8.66
C LEU A 96 5.40 14.41 -8.24
N CYS A 97 4.90 15.02 -7.17
CA CYS A 97 5.43 16.27 -6.64
C CYS A 97 6.89 16.11 -6.22
N ALA A 98 7.79 16.94 -6.78
CA ALA A 98 9.22 16.87 -6.45
C ALA A 98 9.53 17.26 -5.00
N SER A 99 8.68 18.10 -4.39
CA SER A 99 8.82 18.56 -3.00
C SER A 99 7.92 17.77 -2.03
N ARG A 100 7.46 16.57 -2.41
CA ARG A 100 6.63 15.75 -1.53
C ARG A 100 7.39 15.29 -0.30
N GLN A 101 6.70 15.26 0.82
CA GLN A 101 7.13 14.62 2.05
C GLN A 101 6.22 13.43 2.34
N ILE A 102 6.75 12.43 3.00
CA ILE A 102 5.97 11.25 3.42
C ILE A 102 6.27 11.03 4.90
N ILE A 103 5.24 10.79 5.74
CA ILE A 103 5.51 10.34 7.11
C ILE A 103 6.32 9.05 7.08
N SER A 104 7.12 8.82 8.10
CA SER A 104 8.18 7.80 8.13
C SER A 104 9.40 8.08 7.24
N MET A 105 9.57 9.32 6.79
CA MET A 105 10.80 9.82 6.14
C MET A 105 11.08 11.24 6.63
N PRO A 106 12.34 11.59 6.95
CA PRO A 106 12.67 12.96 7.34
C PRO A 106 12.19 14.00 6.32
N PRO A 107 11.64 15.12 6.78
CA PRO A 107 11.59 15.59 8.16
C PRO A 107 10.38 15.09 8.98
N ARG A 108 9.60 14.11 8.50
CA ARG A 108 8.37 13.65 9.16
C ARG A 108 8.54 12.29 9.82
N GLU A 109 8.25 12.24 11.12
CA GLU A 109 8.14 10.99 11.86
C GLU A 109 6.91 10.18 11.40
N GLY A 110 6.96 8.86 11.57
CA GLY A 110 5.91 7.95 11.16
C GLY A 110 4.86 7.66 12.23
N ALA A 111 3.96 6.75 11.89
CA ALA A 111 2.77 6.42 12.67
C ALA A 111 2.90 5.16 13.54
N PHE A 112 4.09 4.54 13.65
CA PHE A 112 4.31 3.53 14.69
C PHE A 112 4.49 4.22 16.04
N ALA A 113 3.53 5.06 16.40
CA ALA A 113 3.50 5.88 17.60
C ALA A 113 2.08 6.16 18.03
N GLN A 114 1.91 6.63 19.26
CA GLN A 114 0.59 7.01 19.78
C GLN A 114 -0.01 8.22 19.07
N PHE A 115 0.84 9.13 18.56
CA PHE A 115 0.39 10.34 17.87
C PHE A 115 1.26 10.67 16.66
N VAL A 116 0.63 11.27 15.65
CA VAL A 116 1.29 11.87 14.47
C VAL A 116 0.61 13.19 14.13
N ALA A 117 1.38 14.15 13.61
CA ALA A 117 0.86 15.42 13.11
C ALA A 117 0.75 15.39 11.58
N MET A 118 -0.43 15.77 11.04
CA MET A 118 -0.70 15.74 9.60
C MET A 118 -1.52 16.96 9.16
N PRO A 119 -1.27 17.50 7.95
CA PRO A 119 -2.11 18.55 7.40
C PRO A 119 -3.57 18.08 7.27
N GLU A 120 -4.52 18.97 7.59
CA GLU A 120 -5.95 18.68 7.51
C GLU A 120 -6.38 18.11 6.15
N ARG A 121 -5.82 18.63 5.05
CA ARG A 121 -6.11 18.17 3.68
C ARG A 121 -5.72 16.71 3.40
N ASN A 122 -4.90 16.11 4.25
CA ASN A 122 -4.44 14.74 4.15
C ASN A 122 -5.33 13.74 4.89
N LEU A 123 -6.40 14.24 5.54
CA LEU A 123 -7.27 13.43 6.38
C LEU A 123 -8.59 13.16 5.67
N VAL A 124 -9.02 11.90 5.66
CA VAL A 124 -10.35 11.49 5.18
C VAL A 124 -11.15 10.99 6.37
N THR A 125 -12.34 11.58 6.57
CA THR A 125 -13.23 11.21 7.67
C THR A 125 -13.73 9.78 7.52
N VAL A 126 -13.60 8.99 8.58
CA VAL A 126 -14.03 7.59 8.64
C VAL A 126 -15.40 7.49 9.31
N PRO A 127 -16.42 6.89 8.66
CA PRO A 127 -17.72 6.65 9.27
C PRO A 127 -17.63 5.83 10.55
N GLU A 128 -18.53 6.05 11.49
CA GLU A 128 -18.60 5.35 12.78
C GLU A 128 -18.64 3.82 12.64
N ALA A 129 -19.36 3.33 11.65
CA ALA A 129 -19.54 1.90 11.38
C ALA A 129 -18.27 1.20 10.83
N VAL A 130 -17.27 1.96 10.39
CA VAL A 130 -16.05 1.39 9.80
C VAL A 130 -14.95 1.27 10.87
N PRO A 131 -14.44 0.07 11.17
CA PRO A 131 -13.31 -0.10 12.08
C PRO A 131 -12.05 0.65 11.62
N LEU A 132 -11.30 1.26 12.54
CA LEU A 132 -10.11 2.06 12.19
C LEU A 132 -8.98 1.19 11.64
N GLU A 133 -8.86 -0.06 12.06
CA GLU A 133 -7.92 -1.03 11.49
C GLU A 133 -8.21 -1.33 10.00
N LYS A 134 -9.48 -1.31 9.59
CA LYS A 134 -9.84 -1.40 8.17
C LYS A 134 -9.60 -0.10 7.42
N ALA A 135 -9.84 1.03 8.07
CA ALA A 135 -9.57 2.35 7.50
C ALA A 135 -8.06 2.61 7.30
N ALA A 136 -7.18 2.03 8.13
CA ALA A 136 -5.73 2.12 7.95
C ALA A 136 -5.25 1.43 6.66
N LEU A 137 -6.03 0.49 6.11
CA LEU A 137 -5.74 -0.16 4.83
C LEU A 137 -5.96 0.78 3.62
N ALA A 138 -6.52 1.97 3.81
CA ALA A 138 -6.73 2.91 2.71
C ALA A 138 -5.42 3.22 1.96
N GLU A 139 -4.30 3.29 2.68
CA GLU A 139 -2.98 3.55 2.09
C GLU A 139 -2.55 2.43 1.12
N PRO A 140 -2.32 1.18 1.54
CA PRO A 140 -1.86 0.13 0.64
C PRO A 140 -2.90 -0.24 -0.44
N LEU A 141 -4.19 -0.09 -0.14
CA LEU A 141 -5.25 -0.27 -1.13
C LEU A 141 -5.22 0.83 -2.19
N ALA A 142 -4.90 2.10 -1.84
CA ALA A 142 -4.78 3.20 -2.79
C ALA A 142 -3.62 3.03 -3.76
N VAL A 143 -2.50 2.44 -3.34
CA VAL A 143 -1.38 2.07 -4.23
C VAL A 143 -1.89 1.17 -5.36
N SER A 144 -2.62 0.15 -5.01
CA SER A 144 -3.15 -0.83 -5.97
C SER A 144 -4.35 -0.29 -6.76
N TRP A 145 -5.18 0.57 -6.14
CA TRP A 145 -6.26 1.28 -6.83
C TRP A 145 -5.74 2.15 -7.95
N HIS A 146 -4.71 2.96 -7.67
CA HIS A 146 -4.03 3.79 -8.67
C HIS A 146 -3.47 2.95 -9.83
N ALA A 147 -2.77 1.86 -9.53
CA ALA A 147 -2.24 0.96 -10.54
C ALA A 147 -3.34 0.31 -11.39
N ALA A 148 -4.41 -0.18 -10.76
CA ALA A 148 -5.56 -0.77 -11.45
C ALA A 148 -6.27 0.24 -12.35
N ARG A 149 -6.50 1.48 -11.87
CA ARG A 149 -7.09 2.55 -12.67
C ARG A 149 -6.26 2.88 -13.90
N LEU A 150 -4.96 3.15 -13.74
CA LEU A 150 -4.07 3.46 -14.87
C LEU A 150 -4.01 2.32 -15.88
N ALA A 151 -4.00 1.07 -15.42
CA ALA A 151 -3.98 -0.09 -16.29
C ALA A 151 -5.29 -0.22 -17.09
N LEU A 152 -6.45 0.02 -16.45
CA LEU A 152 -7.75 -0.04 -17.11
C LEU A 152 -7.97 1.13 -18.08
N GLU A 153 -7.43 2.32 -17.77
CA GLU A 153 -7.45 3.48 -18.67
C GLU A 153 -6.62 3.24 -19.94
N ALA A 154 -5.50 2.52 -19.81
CA ALA A 154 -4.64 2.19 -20.94
C ALA A 154 -5.14 0.99 -21.75
N LEU A 155 -5.99 0.14 -21.18
CA LEU A 155 -6.53 -1.02 -21.87
C LEU A 155 -7.59 -0.58 -22.90
N HIS A 156 -7.49 -1.08 -24.13
CA HIS A 156 -8.45 -0.73 -25.18
C HIS A 156 -9.88 -1.11 -24.75
N PRO A 157 -10.89 -0.24 -24.95
CA PRO A 157 -12.25 -0.46 -24.45
C PRO A 157 -12.94 -1.73 -24.95
N SER A 158 -12.58 -2.23 -26.12
CA SER A 158 -13.14 -3.48 -26.70
C SER A 158 -12.46 -4.75 -26.16
N THR A 159 -11.39 -4.61 -25.36
CA THR A 159 -10.66 -5.75 -24.81
C THR A 159 -11.39 -6.35 -23.63
N GLU A 160 -11.44 -7.68 -23.56
CA GLU A 160 -11.98 -8.40 -22.42
C GLU A 160 -11.30 -7.98 -21.11
N ARG A 161 -12.08 -7.72 -20.05
CA ARG A 161 -11.57 -7.35 -18.75
C ARG A 161 -11.28 -8.58 -17.88
N ARG A 162 -10.10 -9.14 -18.09
CA ARG A 162 -9.57 -10.29 -17.36
C ARG A 162 -8.14 -10.01 -16.95
N ALA A 163 -7.78 -10.32 -15.71
CA ALA A 163 -6.51 -9.92 -15.12
C ALA A 163 -5.78 -11.04 -14.39
N LEU A 164 -4.44 -10.98 -14.44
CA LEU A 164 -3.53 -11.69 -13.57
C LEU A 164 -2.83 -10.70 -12.65
N VAL A 165 -2.77 -11.03 -11.37
CA VAL A 165 -1.91 -10.35 -10.39
C VAL A 165 -0.77 -11.29 -10.02
N ILE A 166 0.47 -10.85 -10.19
CA ILE A 166 1.66 -11.60 -9.81
C ILE A 166 2.08 -11.16 -8.39
N GLY A 167 2.07 -12.11 -7.45
CA GLY A 167 2.32 -11.92 -6.03
C GLY A 167 1.05 -11.79 -5.19
N GLY A 168 0.96 -12.57 -4.12
CA GLY A 168 -0.18 -12.62 -3.19
C GLY A 168 0.03 -11.88 -1.87
N GLY A 169 0.99 -10.95 -1.80
CA GLY A 169 1.19 -10.07 -0.64
C GLY A 169 0.11 -8.99 -0.54
N ALA A 170 0.29 -8.04 0.38
CA ALA A 170 -0.68 -6.97 0.62
C ALA A 170 -1.04 -6.19 -0.66
N ILE A 171 -0.04 -5.81 -1.46
CA ILE A 171 -0.24 -5.06 -2.71
C ILE A 171 -0.95 -5.92 -3.77
N GLY A 172 -0.60 -7.20 -3.89
CA GLY A 172 -1.26 -8.09 -4.86
C GLY A 172 -2.71 -8.38 -4.48
N LEU A 173 -3.01 -8.66 -3.21
CA LEU A 173 -4.38 -8.80 -2.74
C LEU A 173 -5.17 -7.50 -2.97
N ALA A 174 -4.59 -6.35 -2.61
CA ALA A 174 -5.20 -5.04 -2.84
C ALA A 174 -5.48 -4.78 -4.33
N ALA A 175 -4.56 -5.18 -5.24
CA ALA A 175 -4.76 -5.05 -6.69
C ALA A 175 -5.93 -5.92 -7.19
N ALA A 176 -6.04 -7.15 -6.70
CA ALA A 176 -7.15 -8.02 -7.05
C ALA A 176 -8.50 -7.45 -6.58
N LEU A 177 -8.55 -6.90 -5.35
CA LEU A 177 -9.74 -6.26 -4.81
C LEU A 177 -10.11 -4.99 -5.60
N ALA A 178 -9.13 -4.13 -5.90
CA ALA A 178 -9.33 -2.90 -6.68
C ALA A 178 -9.84 -3.21 -8.10
N LEU A 179 -9.23 -4.15 -8.80
CA LEU A 179 -9.66 -4.58 -10.14
C LEU A 179 -11.11 -5.07 -10.14
N ARG A 180 -11.49 -5.90 -9.16
CA ARG A 180 -12.89 -6.36 -9.01
C ARG A 180 -13.85 -5.21 -8.72
N ALA A 181 -13.49 -4.28 -7.82
CA ALA A 181 -14.29 -3.10 -7.51
C ALA A 181 -14.47 -2.17 -8.73
N MET A 182 -13.53 -2.21 -9.69
CA MET A 182 -13.57 -1.48 -10.96
C MET A 182 -14.21 -2.30 -12.13
N GLY A 183 -14.82 -3.44 -11.82
CA GLY A 183 -15.61 -4.22 -12.79
C GLY A 183 -14.81 -5.21 -13.64
N VAL A 184 -13.60 -5.62 -13.19
CA VAL A 184 -12.90 -6.76 -13.79
C VAL A 184 -13.49 -8.04 -13.24
N ALA A 185 -14.20 -8.79 -14.11
CA ALA A 185 -14.98 -9.97 -13.70
C ALA A 185 -14.08 -11.15 -13.26
N GLU A 186 -12.98 -11.35 -13.96
CA GLU A 186 -12.07 -12.45 -13.70
C GLU A 186 -10.66 -11.96 -13.31
N VAL A 187 -10.33 -12.14 -12.04
CA VAL A 187 -8.99 -11.81 -11.50
C VAL A 187 -8.41 -13.07 -10.85
N THR A 188 -7.21 -13.44 -11.27
CA THR A 188 -6.45 -14.55 -10.67
C THR A 188 -5.18 -14.00 -10.04
N ILE A 189 -4.81 -14.49 -8.86
CA ILE A 189 -3.54 -14.16 -8.19
C ILE A 189 -2.58 -15.33 -8.39
N GLN A 190 -1.37 -15.08 -8.87
CA GLN A 190 -0.29 -16.05 -8.88
C GLN A 190 0.58 -15.87 -7.64
N GLU A 191 0.65 -16.88 -6.78
CA GLU A 191 1.42 -16.88 -5.54
C GLU A 191 2.07 -18.26 -5.33
N PRO A 192 3.41 -18.39 -5.33
CA PRO A 192 4.08 -19.67 -5.19
C PRO A 192 4.01 -20.27 -3.77
N ASN A 193 3.84 -19.42 -2.73
CA ASN A 193 3.76 -19.90 -1.35
C ASN A 193 2.40 -20.54 -1.07
N GLU A 194 2.39 -21.82 -0.69
CA GLU A 194 1.17 -22.61 -0.48
C GLU A 194 0.31 -22.07 0.67
N ALA A 195 0.92 -21.74 1.81
CA ALA A 195 0.19 -21.22 2.97
C ALA A 195 -0.49 -19.89 2.66
N ARG A 196 0.20 -19.02 1.90
CA ARG A 196 -0.37 -17.73 1.46
C ARG A 196 -1.48 -17.93 0.43
N ARG A 197 -1.34 -18.88 -0.52
CA ARG A 197 -2.43 -19.21 -1.45
C ARG A 197 -3.68 -19.70 -0.71
N ALA A 198 -3.51 -20.62 0.26
CA ALA A 198 -4.61 -21.09 1.08
C ALA A 198 -5.30 -19.92 1.81
N PHE A 199 -4.52 -19.04 2.44
CA PHE A 199 -5.06 -17.85 3.10
C PHE A 199 -5.86 -16.95 2.13
N LEU A 200 -5.31 -16.67 0.95
CA LEU A 200 -5.99 -15.86 -0.08
C LEU A 200 -7.31 -16.48 -0.53
N THR A 201 -7.35 -17.80 -0.68
CA THR A 201 -8.56 -18.51 -1.10
C THR A 201 -9.58 -18.60 0.03
N ASP A 202 -9.17 -19.07 1.21
CA ASP A 202 -10.07 -19.46 2.29
C ASP A 202 -10.54 -18.24 3.11
N ARG A 203 -9.65 -17.26 3.30
CA ARG A 203 -9.93 -16.07 4.13
C ARG A 203 -10.30 -14.83 3.32
N CYS A 204 -9.73 -14.69 2.10
CA CYS A 204 -9.95 -13.50 1.29
C CYS A 204 -10.87 -13.73 0.09
N GLY A 205 -11.31 -14.98 -0.16
CA GLY A 205 -12.22 -15.32 -1.26
C GLY A 205 -11.63 -15.05 -2.65
N GLN A 206 -10.29 -15.13 -2.80
CA GLN A 206 -9.61 -14.87 -4.06
C GLN A 206 -9.28 -16.16 -4.79
N LYS A 207 -9.33 -16.12 -6.13
CA LYS A 207 -8.79 -17.19 -6.96
C LYS A 207 -7.27 -17.07 -6.98
N ALA A 208 -6.57 -18.01 -6.33
CA ALA A 208 -5.12 -18.05 -6.26
C ALA A 208 -4.55 -19.34 -6.82
N VAL A 209 -3.46 -19.25 -7.61
CA VAL A 209 -2.78 -20.37 -8.25
C VAL A 209 -1.29 -20.32 -7.98
N ALA A 210 -0.59 -21.48 -8.01
CA ALA A 210 0.86 -21.50 -7.88
C ALA A 210 1.54 -20.92 -9.12
N GLU A 211 1.03 -21.29 -10.28
CA GLU A 211 1.49 -20.85 -11.60
C GLU A 211 0.30 -20.63 -12.51
N PHE A 212 0.30 -19.51 -13.23
CA PHE A 212 -0.75 -19.18 -14.20
C PHE A 212 -0.37 -19.68 -15.59
N GLN A 213 -1.33 -20.25 -16.30
CA GLN A 213 -1.16 -20.72 -17.67
C GLN A 213 -2.03 -19.91 -18.64
N GLY A 214 -1.48 -19.59 -19.80
CA GLY A 214 -2.16 -18.84 -20.84
C GLY A 214 -1.81 -17.36 -20.87
N MET A 215 -2.66 -16.56 -21.52
CA MET A 215 -2.48 -15.11 -21.66
C MET A 215 -3.69 -14.36 -21.14
N VAL A 216 -3.44 -13.15 -20.59
CA VAL A 216 -4.48 -12.23 -20.14
C VAL A 216 -4.21 -10.81 -20.66
N PRO A 217 -5.26 -10.01 -20.90
CA PRO A 217 -5.09 -8.64 -21.37
C PRO A 217 -4.47 -7.71 -20.33
N LEU A 218 -4.59 -8.01 -19.04
CA LEU A 218 -4.14 -7.14 -17.97
C LEU A 218 -3.29 -7.93 -16.96
N VAL A 219 -2.07 -7.46 -16.69
CA VAL A 219 -1.17 -8.04 -15.69
C VAL A 219 -0.77 -6.96 -14.70
N VAL A 220 -0.86 -7.25 -13.40
CA VAL A 220 -0.30 -6.40 -12.35
C VAL A 220 0.88 -7.14 -11.71
N ASP A 221 2.10 -6.59 -11.85
CA ASP A 221 3.27 -7.10 -11.14
C ASP A 221 3.42 -6.40 -9.79
N ALA A 222 2.98 -7.07 -8.74
CA ALA A 222 3.04 -6.59 -7.35
C ALA A 222 4.31 -7.02 -6.61
N VAL A 223 5.27 -7.65 -7.30
CA VAL A 223 6.53 -8.18 -6.73
C VAL A 223 7.72 -7.39 -7.20
N GLY A 224 7.91 -7.26 -8.53
CA GLY A 224 8.93 -6.42 -9.12
C GLY A 224 10.33 -7.02 -9.20
N TYR A 225 10.45 -8.34 -9.33
CA TYR A 225 11.72 -9.01 -9.66
C TYR A 225 11.90 -9.18 -11.16
N ALA A 226 13.14 -9.41 -11.62
CA ALA A 226 13.41 -9.74 -13.02
C ALA A 226 12.58 -10.93 -13.49
N ALA A 227 12.44 -11.95 -12.67
CA ALA A 227 11.63 -13.13 -12.95
C ALA A 227 10.14 -12.80 -13.13
N THR A 228 9.57 -11.92 -12.29
CA THR A 228 8.16 -11.52 -12.40
C THR A 228 7.90 -10.60 -13.58
N ARG A 229 8.84 -9.69 -13.93
CA ARG A 229 8.79 -8.90 -15.16
C ARG A 229 8.86 -9.78 -16.42
N ALA A 230 9.70 -10.82 -16.40
CA ALA A 230 9.78 -11.80 -17.48
C ALA A 230 8.44 -12.55 -17.65
N ALA A 231 7.89 -13.04 -16.55
CA ALA A 231 6.59 -13.72 -16.55
C ALA A 231 5.47 -12.78 -17.03
N ALA A 232 5.40 -11.54 -16.53
CA ALA A 232 4.42 -10.54 -16.98
C ALA A 232 4.53 -10.30 -18.50
N SER A 233 5.77 -10.14 -19.02
CA SER A 233 6.00 -9.95 -20.46
C SER A 233 5.58 -11.16 -21.29
N ALA A 234 5.67 -12.37 -20.76
CA ALA A 234 5.27 -13.60 -21.46
C ALA A 234 3.75 -13.83 -21.47
N ILE A 235 3.08 -13.46 -20.35
CA ILE A 235 1.67 -13.74 -20.10
C ILE A 235 0.75 -12.63 -20.67
N ALA A 236 1.23 -11.38 -20.78
CA ALA A 236 0.42 -10.32 -21.37
C ALA A 236 0.00 -10.66 -22.81
N ALA A 237 -1.31 -10.60 -23.07
CA ALA A 237 -1.86 -10.82 -24.41
C ALA A 237 -1.44 -9.70 -25.39
N PRO A 238 -1.53 -9.92 -26.71
CA PRO A 238 -1.35 -8.85 -27.70
C PRO A 238 -2.26 -7.65 -27.40
N GLY A 239 -1.69 -6.43 -27.45
CA GLY A 239 -2.40 -5.20 -27.07
C GLY A 239 -2.69 -5.07 -25.57
N GLY A 240 -2.13 -5.96 -24.74
CA GLY A 240 -2.36 -5.97 -23.30
C GLY A 240 -1.55 -4.92 -22.55
N VAL A 241 -1.86 -4.79 -21.26
CA VAL A 241 -1.25 -3.81 -20.35
C VAL A 241 -0.61 -4.51 -19.14
N ILE A 242 0.60 -4.10 -18.81
CA ILE A 242 1.32 -4.50 -17.60
C ILE A 242 1.45 -3.27 -16.69
N ALA A 243 0.80 -3.29 -15.53
CA ALA A 243 1.02 -2.33 -14.45
C ALA A 243 2.08 -2.88 -13.49
N HIS A 244 3.17 -2.13 -13.31
CA HIS A 244 4.29 -2.53 -12.48
C HIS A 244 4.32 -1.68 -11.20
N VAL A 245 4.19 -2.35 -10.05
CA VAL A 245 4.08 -1.73 -8.72
C VAL A 245 5.22 -2.17 -7.81
N GLY A 246 5.61 -3.43 -7.90
CA GLY A 246 6.63 -4.03 -7.04
C GLY A 246 8.02 -3.42 -7.25
N LEU A 247 8.82 -3.38 -6.19
CA LEU A 247 10.15 -2.77 -6.16
C LEU A 247 11.23 -3.78 -5.71
N GLY A 248 11.09 -5.06 -6.08
CA GLY A 248 11.98 -6.13 -5.64
C GLY A 248 13.40 -6.03 -6.21
N GLU A 249 13.56 -5.61 -7.48
CA GLU A 249 14.85 -5.44 -8.17
C GLU A 249 14.80 -4.28 -9.17
N ASP A 250 15.94 -3.63 -9.39
CA ASP A 250 16.04 -2.42 -10.21
C ASP A 250 16.03 -2.70 -11.74
N THR A 251 16.50 -3.87 -12.18
CA THR A 251 16.78 -4.11 -13.61
C THR A 251 16.36 -5.50 -14.08
N GLY A 252 16.30 -5.69 -15.41
CA GLY A 252 16.16 -6.99 -16.07
C GLY A 252 14.72 -7.50 -16.22
N GLY A 253 14.62 -8.65 -16.86
CA GLY A 253 13.41 -9.47 -16.98
C GLY A 253 12.47 -9.14 -18.13
N MET A 254 12.40 -7.92 -18.63
CA MET A 254 11.47 -7.55 -19.69
C MET A 254 11.87 -8.13 -21.06
N ASN A 255 10.93 -8.80 -21.74
CA ASN A 255 11.10 -9.22 -23.13
C ASN A 255 10.68 -8.09 -24.08
N ILE A 256 11.59 -7.14 -24.29
CA ILE A 256 11.33 -5.93 -25.10
C ILE A 256 10.91 -6.27 -26.53
N ARG A 257 11.57 -7.27 -27.16
CA ARG A 257 11.22 -7.70 -28.53
C ARG A 257 9.77 -8.16 -28.62
N ARG A 258 9.32 -9.02 -27.67
CA ARG A 258 7.94 -9.49 -27.62
C ARG A 258 6.98 -8.33 -27.37
N MET A 259 7.31 -7.46 -26.42
CA MET A 259 6.45 -6.30 -26.10
C MET A 259 6.23 -5.41 -27.31
N THR A 260 7.29 -5.14 -28.07
CA THR A 260 7.19 -4.36 -29.32
C THR A 260 6.33 -5.07 -30.38
N LEU A 261 6.58 -6.37 -30.61
CA LEU A 261 5.86 -7.14 -31.63
C LEU A 261 4.39 -7.41 -31.31
N GLN A 262 4.00 -7.27 -30.04
CA GLN A 262 2.64 -7.51 -29.56
C GLN A 262 1.95 -6.24 -29.05
N GLU A 263 2.56 -5.06 -29.24
CA GLU A 263 2.05 -3.76 -28.77
C GLU A 263 1.65 -3.77 -27.28
N ILE A 264 2.48 -4.41 -26.42
CA ILE A 264 2.22 -4.50 -25.00
C ILE A 264 2.61 -3.18 -24.33
N THR A 265 1.67 -2.56 -23.63
CA THR A 265 1.92 -1.36 -22.82
C THR A 265 2.49 -1.76 -21.45
N PHE A 266 3.60 -1.10 -21.04
CA PHE A 266 4.13 -1.23 -19.68
C PHE A 266 4.03 0.11 -18.96
N ILE A 267 3.43 0.10 -17.76
CA ILE A 267 3.21 1.29 -16.94
C ILE A 267 3.88 1.09 -15.59
N GLY A 268 4.90 1.90 -15.27
CA GLY A 268 5.37 2.04 -13.89
C GLY A 268 4.40 2.88 -13.09
N THR A 269 4.02 2.42 -11.91
CA THR A 269 3.09 3.13 -11.04
C THR A 269 3.77 3.48 -9.71
N TYR A 270 3.46 4.66 -9.17
CA TYR A 270 4.07 5.13 -7.92
C TYR A 270 3.02 5.72 -7.00
N THR A 271 2.87 5.16 -5.82
CA THR A 271 1.90 5.59 -4.81
C THR A 271 0.50 5.80 -5.43
N TYR A 272 -0.12 6.95 -5.22
CA TYR A 272 -1.47 7.29 -5.68
C TYR A 272 -1.68 8.81 -5.66
N THR A 273 -2.66 9.31 -6.41
CA THR A 273 -3.10 10.70 -6.32
C THR A 273 -3.96 10.90 -5.07
N ALA A 274 -4.13 12.16 -4.64
CA ALA A 274 -5.03 12.48 -3.54
C ALA A 274 -6.47 12.04 -3.83
N GLN A 275 -6.89 12.03 -5.10
CA GLN A 275 -8.21 11.55 -5.51
C GLN A 275 -8.28 10.03 -5.40
N ASP A 276 -7.27 9.27 -5.87
CA ASP A 276 -7.25 7.81 -5.72
C ASP A 276 -7.35 7.38 -4.25
N PHE A 277 -6.68 8.12 -3.34
CA PHE A 277 -6.80 7.84 -1.91
C PHE A 277 -8.23 8.04 -1.39
N ARG A 278 -8.89 9.15 -1.76
CA ARG A 278 -10.29 9.40 -1.38
C ARG A 278 -11.24 8.35 -1.95
N ASP A 279 -11.08 8.01 -3.22
CA ASP A 279 -11.91 7.00 -3.90
C ASP A 279 -11.74 5.61 -3.27
N THR A 280 -10.49 5.28 -2.87
CA THR A 280 -10.20 4.04 -2.16
C THR A 280 -10.82 4.02 -0.77
N ALA A 281 -10.66 5.10 0.01
CA ALA A 281 -11.29 5.23 1.31
C ALA A 281 -12.82 5.08 1.21
N GLN A 282 -13.44 5.75 0.22
CA GLN A 282 -14.88 5.61 -0.03
C GLN A 282 -15.24 4.18 -0.42
N ALA A 283 -14.43 3.50 -1.23
CA ALA A 283 -14.66 2.10 -1.61
C ALA A 283 -14.58 1.14 -0.40
N ILE A 284 -13.72 1.44 0.58
CA ILE A 284 -13.69 0.74 1.88
C ILE A 284 -15.01 0.98 2.63
N PHE A 285 -15.43 2.23 2.75
CA PHE A 285 -16.62 2.62 3.53
C PHE A 285 -17.90 2.06 2.94
N ASP A 286 -17.98 1.94 1.62
CA ASP A 286 -19.12 1.35 0.89
C ASP A 286 -19.06 -0.19 0.83
N GLY A 287 -18.01 -0.82 1.37
CA GLY A 287 -17.82 -2.27 1.32
C GLY A 287 -17.47 -2.84 -0.05
N ARG A 288 -17.16 -2.01 -1.05
CA ARG A 288 -16.83 -2.45 -2.43
C ARG A 288 -15.53 -3.25 -2.51
N LEU A 289 -14.66 -3.14 -1.52
CA LEU A 289 -13.40 -3.90 -1.43
C LEU A 289 -13.54 -5.17 -0.56
N GLY A 290 -14.78 -5.55 -0.22
CA GLY A 290 -15.07 -6.69 0.63
C GLY A 290 -14.87 -6.43 2.12
N PRO A 291 -14.90 -7.47 2.96
CA PRO A 291 -14.93 -7.32 4.42
C PRO A 291 -13.60 -6.83 5.02
N LEU A 292 -12.48 -6.97 4.32
CA LEU A 292 -11.14 -6.58 4.77
C LEU A 292 -10.73 -7.20 6.13
N ASP A 293 -11.08 -8.45 6.38
CA ASP A 293 -10.81 -9.20 7.63
C ASP A 293 -9.50 -10.02 7.54
N TRP A 294 -8.56 -9.55 6.73
CA TRP A 294 -7.31 -10.25 6.45
C TRP A 294 -6.05 -9.72 7.19
N PRO A 295 -6.04 -8.54 7.83
CA PRO A 295 -4.90 -8.14 8.66
C PRO A 295 -4.84 -8.92 9.97
N GLU A 296 -3.61 -9.13 10.46
CA GLU A 296 -3.34 -9.58 11.82
C GLU A 296 -3.10 -8.34 12.71
N LEU A 297 -3.77 -8.28 13.87
CA LEU A 297 -3.62 -7.17 14.81
C LEU A 297 -2.61 -7.54 15.89
N ARG A 298 -1.69 -6.64 16.19
CA ARG A 298 -0.72 -6.79 17.29
C ARG A 298 -0.57 -5.49 18.09
N PRO A 299 -0.23 -5.55 19.38
CA PRO A 299 0.15 -4.35 20.13
C PRO A 299 1.46 -3.77 19.59
N LEU A 300 1.66 -2.46 19.76
CA LEU A 300 2.90 -1.77 19.36
C LEU A 300 4.14 -2.40 20.03
N SER A 301 3.99 -2.91 21.26
CA SER A 301 5.06 -3.61 21.99
C SER A 301 5.62 -4.82 21.22
N ASP A 302 4.82 -5.45 20.38
CA ASP A 302 5.20 -6.61 19.57
C ASP A 302 5.77 -6.21 18.20
N GLY A 303 5.90 -4.93 17.92
CA GLY A 303 6.31 -4.43 16.61
C GLY A 303 7.64 -5.03 16.13
N ALA A 304 8.67 -5.11 16.99
CA ALA A 304 9.94 -5.73 16.63
C ALA A 304 9.79 -7.24 16.30
N ALA A 305 8.92 -7.96 17.01
CA ALA A 305 8.59 -9.35 16.70
C ALA A 305 7.83 -9.45 15.37
N ALA A 306 6.87 -8.55 15.12
CA ALA A 306 6.11 -8.50 13.87
C ALA A 306 7.02 -8.37 12.64
N PHE A 307 8.04 -7.52 12.71
CA PHE A 307 9.02 -7.37 11.61
C PHE A 307 9.83 -8.65 11.38
N ARG A 308 10.27 -9.33 12.45
CA ARG A 308 10.98 -10.63 12.33
C ARG A 308 10.09 -11.71 11.73
N ASP A 309 8.85 -11.79 12.15
CA ASP A 309 7.88 -12.79 11.68
C ASP A 309 7.52 -12.58 10.20
N LEU A 310 7.33 -11.32 9.78
CA LEU A 310 7.13 -10.97 8.37
C LEU A 310 8.34 -11.35 7.51
N ARG A 311 9.55 -11.06 8.00
CA ARG A 311 10.80 -11.40 7.29
C ARG A 311 10.99 -12.91 7.13
N SER A 312 10.70 -13.68 8.16
CA SER A 312 10.84 -15.14 8.13
C SER A 312 9.72 -15.85 7.35
N GLY A 313 8.65 -15.13 6.99
CA GLY A 313 7.47 -15.71 6.36
C GLY A 313 6.60 -16.55 7.31
N ALA A 314 6.77 -16.38 8.62
CA ALA A 314 5.99 -17.08 9.65
C ALA A 314 4.51 -16.65 9.67
N VAL A 315 4.18 -15.50 9.07
CA VAL A 315 2.82 -14.95 9.02
C VAL A 315 2.22 -15.16 7.64
N ALA A 316 1.10 -15.87 7.56
CA ALA A 316 0.35 -16.07 6.32
C ALA A 316 -0.49 -14.84 5.94
N ALA A 317 -0.93 -14.05 6.93
CA ALA A 317 -1.69 -12.81 6.72
C ALA A 317 -0.86 -11.81 5.88
N PRO A 318 -1.44 -11.21 4.82
CA PRO A 318 -0.72 -10.28 3.96
C PRO A 318 -0.29 -8.98 4.66
N LYS A 319 -0.87 -8.67 5.83
CA LYS A 319 -0.65 -7.42 6.57
C LYS A 319 -0.69 -7.64 8.08
N ILE A 320 0.23 -6.98 8.79
CA ILE A 320 0.13 -6.78 10.24
C ILE A 320 -0.19 -5.31 10.48
N ILE A 321 -1.13 -5.06 11.39
CA ILE A 321 -1.48 -3.73 11.90
C ILE A 321 -1.11 -3.65 13.38
N LEU A 322 -0.41 -2.60 13.77
CA LEU A 322 0.00 -2.31 15.14
C LEU A 322 -1.02 -1.38 15.80
N ASP A 323 -1.46 -1.71 17.03
CA ASP A 323 -2.23 -0.82 17.91
C ASP A 323 -1.28 -0.18 18.93
N PRO A 324 -1.10 1.16 18.91
CA PRO A 324 -0.23 1.85 19.86
C PRO A 324 -0.77 1.92 21.31
N TRP A 325 -1.97 1.40 21.58
CA TRP A 325 -2.66 1.51 22.87
C TRP A 325 -2.96 0.14 23.52
N ALA A 326 -2.68 -0.95 22.81
CA ALA A 326 -2.83 -2.31 23.33
C ALA A 326 -1.59 -2.77 24.13
#